data_5c15e35a67285efae1de2cc812189a12
#
_entry.id   5c15e35a67285efae1de2cc812189a12
#
_cell.length_a   1.000
_cell.length_b   1.000
_cell.length_c   1.000
_cell.angle_alpha   90.00
_cell.angle_beta   90.00
_cell.angle_gamma   90.00
#
_symmetry.space_group_name_H-M   'P 1'
#
loop_
_entity.id
_entity.type
_entity.pdbx_description
1 polymer ?
#
loop_
_entity_poly.entity_id
_entity_poly.type
_entity_poly.pdbx_seq_one_letter_code
_entity_poly.pdbx_strand_id
1 'polypeptide(L)'
;MSDKNYLSKLADWSGDQAASIAAEDAIELNAEQLQVLRAARRFYDQYGFSPSMRPLCKTVAEHWGLEKGRSIYLLQLFPGSPAKLVARYAGLPKPKNCI
;
A
#
# COMPACT_ATOMS: atom_id res chain seq x y z
N MET A 1 12.95 -7.30 -21.37
CA MET A 1 12.96 -7.89 -20.13
C MET A 1 13.03 -6.90 -19.00
N SER A 2 12.26 -7.09 -18.06
CA SER A 2 12.19 -6.15 -16.98
C SER A 2 13.09 -6.56 -15.83
N ASP A 3 13.86 -5.63 -15.34
CA ASP A 3 14.67 -5.86 -14.17
C ASP A 3 14.02 -5.26 -12.94
N LYS A 4 12.72 -5.14 -12.97
CA LYS A 4 11.99 -4.42 -11.93
C LYS A 4 11.45 -5.35 -10.88
N ASN A 5 12.27 -6.14 -10.29
CA ASN A 5 11.86 -7.03 -9.21
C ASN A 5 12.26 -6.44 -7.86
N TYR A 6 11.83 -5.22 -7.61
CA TYR A 6 12.27 -4.55 -6.39
C TYR A 6 11.77 -5.22 -5.12
N LEU A 7 10.62 -5.88 -5.19
CA LEU A 7 10.12 -6.59 -4.02
C LEU A 7 11.03 -7.72 -3.57
N SER A 8 11.77 -8.32 -4.49
CA SER A 8 12.64 -9.42 -4.14
C SER A 8 13.76 -9.00 -3.19
N LYS A 9 14.00 -7.71 -3.08
CA LYS A 9 15.03 -7.17 -2.18
C LYS A 9 14.50 -6.88 -0.79
N LEU A 10 13.21 -7.04 -0.56
CA LEU A 10 12.61 -6.84 0.74
C LEU A 10 12.37 -8.18 1.41
N ALA A 11 12.13 -8.13 2.71
CA ALA A 11 11.79 -9.33 3.45
C ALA A 11 10.45 -9.89 2.95
N ASP A 12 10.24 -11.17 3.16
CA ASP A 12 8.99 -11.81 2.79
C ASP A 12 7.80 -11.13 3.47
N TRP A 13 6.69 -11.13 2.78
CA TRP A 13 5.48 -10.48 3.27
C TRP A 13 4.28 -11.35 2.95
N SER A 14 3.30 -11.31 3.83
CA SER A 14 2.02 -12.00 3.61
C SER A 14 0.90 -11.18 4.23
N GLY A 15 -0.34 -11.54 3.88
CA GLY A 15 -1.49 -10.91 4.51
C GLY A 15 -1.52 -11.10 6.01
N ASP A 16 -1.02 -12.23 6.49
CA ASP A 16 -0.95 -12.48 7.93
C ASP A 16 0.01 -11.54 8.62
N GLN A 17 1.14 -11.25 7.99
CA GLN A 17 2.08 -10.29 8.53
C GLN A 17 1.48 -8.89 8.57
N ALA A 18 0.76 -8.52 7.51
CA ALA A 18 0.08 -7.23 7.48
C ALA A 18 -0.92 -7.13 8.63
N ALA A 19 -1.68 -8.20 8.84
CA ALA A 19 -2.67 -8.21 9.92
C ALA A 19 -2.00 -8.06 11.28
N SER A 20 -0.85 -8.69 11.47
CA SER A 20 -0.11 -8.58 12.73
C SER A 20 0.37 -7.16 12.97
N ILE A 21 0.91 -6.52 11.94
CA ILE A 21 1.40 -5.15 12.08
C ILE A 21 0.22 -4.20 12.35
N ALA A 22 -0.89 -4.39 11.62
CA ALA A 22 -2.05 -3.55 11.81
C ALA A 22 -2.64 -3.70 13.22
N ALA A 23 -2.56 -4.90 13.77
CA ALA A 23 -3.04 -5.15 15.11
C ALA A 23 -2.28 -4.35 16.16
N GLU A 24 -1.01 -4.07 15.91
CA GLU A 24 -0.24 -3.20 16.79
C GLU A 24 -0.84 -1.80 16.89
N ASP A 25 -1.52 -1.38 15.83
CA ASP A 25 -2.18 -0.08 15.78
C ASP A 25 -3.68 -0.20 16.07
N ALA A 26 -4.11 -1.34 16.57
CA ALA A 26 -5.52 -1.62 16.88
C ALA A 26 -6.41 -1.54 15.64
N ILE A 27 -5.87 -1.95 14.49
CA ILE A 27 -6.60 -1.96 13.23
C ILE A 27 -6.78 -3.39 12.76
N GLU A 28 -8.01 -3.71 12.35
CA GLU A 28 -8.32 -5.01 11.78
C GLU A 28 -8.50 -4.83 10.27
N LEU A 29 -7.63 -5.47 9.50
CA LEU A 29 -7.65 -5.30 8.06
C LEU A 29 -8.78 -6.10 7.43
N ASN A 30 -9.49 -5.47 6.50
CA ASN A 30 -10.51 -6.17 5.71
C ASN A 30 -9.95 -6.45 4.31
N ALA A 31 -10.79 -7.07 3.46
CA ALA A 31 -10.36 -7.46 2.12
C ALA A 31 -9.98 -6.26 1.27
N GLU A 32 -10.71 -5.17 1.37
CA GLU A 32 -10.41 -3.97 0.60
C GLU A 32 -9.08 -3.36 0.99
N GLN A 33 -8.82 -3.32 2.29
CA GLN A 33 -7.54 -2.81 2.77
C GLN A 33 -6.39 -3.68 2.29
N LEU A 34 -6.56 -5.00 2.31
CA LEU A 34 -5.52 -5.89 1.81
C LEU A 34 -5.27 -5.69 0.32
N GLN A 35 -6.32 -5.42 -0.46
CA GLN A 35 -6.15 -5.15 -1.88
C GLN A 35 -5.31 -3.90 -2.11
N VAL A 36 -5.53 -2.86 -1.31
CA VAL A 36 -4.73 -1.64 -1.42
C VAL A 36 -3.27 -1.92 -1.09
N LEU A 37 -3.02 -2.74 -0.07
CA LEU A 37 -1.64 -3.11 0.28
C LEU A 37 -0.98 -3.86 -0.88
N ARG A 38 -1.70 -4.76 -1.52
CA ARG A 38 -1.15 -5.50 -2.65
C ARG A 38 -0.89 -4.61 -3.84
N ALA A 39 -1.75 -3.62 -4.07
CA ALA A 39 -1.53 -2.65 -5.13
C ALA A 39 -0.25 -1.84 -4.86
N ALA A 40 -0.04 -1.45 -3.62
CA ALA A 40 1.17 -0.72 -3.24
C ALA A 40 2.42 -1.58 -3.45
N ARG A 41 2.34 -2.87 -3.12
CA ARG A 41 3.47 -3.76 -3.33
C ARG A 41 3.78 -3.93 -4.81
N ARG A 42 2.75 -4.00 -5.66
CA ARG A 42 2.97 -4.05 -7.11
C ARG A 42 3.67 -2.78 -7.60
N PHE A 43 3.24 -1.63 -7.09
CA PHE A 43 3.88 -0.37 -7.44
C PHE A 43 5.35 -0.40 -7.05
N TYR A 44 5.64 -0.85 -5.84
CA TYR A 44 7.03 -0.92 -5.37
C TYR A 44 7.85 -1.87 -6.25
N ASP A 45 7.27 -3.01 -6.59
CA ASP A 45 7.98 -3.98 -7.42
C ASP A 45 8.38 -3.39 -8.76
N GLN A 46 7.56 -2.51 -9.28
CA GLN A 46 7.78 -1.91 -10.58
C GLN A 46 8.71 -0.71 -10.53
N TYR A 47 8.59 0.11 -9.51
CA TYR A 47 9.28 1.40 -9.47
C TYR A 47 10.38 1.52 -8.43
N GLY A 48 10.42 0.65 -7.45
CA GLY A 48 11.50 0.62 -6.48
C GLY A 48 11.36 1.63 -5.35
N PHE A 49 10.21 2.23 -5.18
CA PHE A 49 9.93 3.10 -4.04
C PHE A 49 8.46 3.00 -3.67
N SER A 50 8.15 3.37 -2.44
CA SER A 50 6.78 3.28 -1.95
C SER A 50 5.94 4.41 -2.52
N PRO A 51 4.68 4.13 -2.91
CA PRO A 51 3.84 5.17 -3.48
C PRO A 51 3.41 6.18 -2.42
N SER A 52 3.55 7.47 -2.74
CA SER A 52 2.92 8.51 -1.97
C SER A 52 1.44 8.56 -2.37
N MET A 53 0.71 9.53 -1.85
CA MET A 53 -0.76 9.53 -2.01
C MET A 53 -1.21 9.52 -3.47
N ARG A 54 -0.61 10.36 -4.30
CA ARG A 54 -1.02 10.46 -5.70
C ARG A 54 -0.82 9.16 -6.48
N PRO A 55 0.40 8.62 -6.55
CA PRO A 55 0.58 7.36 -7.26
C PRO A 55 -0.22 6.22 -6.63
N LEU A 56 -0.43 6.24 -5.32
CA LEU A 56 -1.25 5.21 -4.68
C LEU A 56 -2.69 5.29 -5.19
N CYS A 57 -3.27 6.48 -5.25
CA CYS A 57 -4.61 6.67 -5.80
C CYS A 57 -4.68 6.20 -7.24
N LYS A 58 -3.68 6.56 -8.04
CA LYS A 58 -3.66 6.17 -9.44
C LYS A 58 -3.61 4.65 -9.59
N THR A 59 -2.77 3.99 -8.81
CA THR A 59 -2.63 2.55 -8.87
C THR A 59 -3.94 1.86 -8.48
N VAL A 60 -4.58 2.32 -7.42
CA VAL A 60 -5.85 1.75 -7.00
C VAL A 60 -6.91 1.97 -8.08
N ALA A 61 -6.94 3.15 -8.68
CA ALA A 61 -7.90 3.43 -9.75
C ALA A 61 -7.69 2.51 -10.95
N GLU A 62 -6.45 2.22 -11.28
CA GLU A 62 -6.14 1.33 -12.40
C GLU A 62 -6.63 -0.09 -12.17
N HIS A 63 -6.63 -0.54 -10.93
CA HIS A 63 -7.02 -1.91 -10.62
C HIS A 63 -8.50 -2.06 -10.28
N TRP A 64 -9.12 -1.06 -9.65
CA TRP A 64 -10.48 -1.21 -9.15
C TRP A 64 -11.42 -0.08 -9.51
N GLY A 65 -11.00 0.82 -10.38
CA GLY A 65 -11.87 1.89 -10.86
C GLY A 65 -11.62 3.21 -10.18
N LEU A 66 -12.07 4.28 -10.85
CA LEU A 66 -11.79 5.64 -10.42
C LEU A 66 -12.36 5.95 -9.03
N GLU A 67 -13.50 5.37 -8.71
CA GLU A 67 -14.12 5.65 -7.42
C GLU A 67 -13.25 5.18 -6.26
N LYS A 68 -12.61 4.04 -6.41
CA LYS A 68 -11.75 3.51 -5.37
C LYS A 68 -10.37 4.13 -5.36
N GLY A 69 -10.02 4.84 -6.42
CA GLY A 69 -8.77 5.57 -6.48
C GLY A 69 -8.83 6.98 -5.93
N ARG A 70 -9.91 7.33 -5.25
CA ARG A 70 -10.05 8.66 -4.67
C ARG A 70 -9.36 8.74 -3.31
N SER A 71 -8.79 9.89 -3.04
CA SER A 71 -8.13 10.06 -1.75
C SER A 71 -9.09 9.91 -0.58
N ILE A 72 -10.35 10.31 -0.76
CA ILE A 72 -11.31 10.16 0.34
C ILE A 72 -11.59 8.70 0.65
N TYR A 73 -11.61 7.85 -0.38
CA TYR A 73 -11.79 6.42 -0.16
C TYR A 73 -10.61 5.85 0.63
N LEU A 74 -9.41 6.21 0.25
CA LEU A 74 -8.22 5.75 0.95
C LEU A 74 -8.16 6.27 2.38
N LEU A 75 -8.62 7.51 2.60
CA LEU A 75 -8.68 8.05 3.95
C LEU A 75 -9.68 7.31 4.83
N GLN A 76 -10.75 6.80 4.23
CA GLN A 76 -11.71 5.98 4.98
C GLN A 76 -11.11 4.65 5.38
N LEU A 77 -10.31 4.05 4.49
CA LEU A 77 -9.67 2.77 4.78
C LEU A 77 -8.49 2.91 5.75
N PHE A 78 -7.73 3.99 5.61
CA PHE A 78 -6.53 4.23 6.40
C PHE A 78 -6.54 5.65 6.91
N PRO A 79 -7.28 5.91 8.00
CA PRO A 79 -7.42 7.28 8.50
C PRO A 79 -6.10 7.91 8.90
N GLY A 80 -5.97 9.17 8.61
CA GLY A 80 -4.79 9.96 8.96
C GLY A 80 -3.80 10.09 7.83
N SER A 81 -3.00 9.06 7.59
CA SER A 81 -1.98 9.08 6.56
C SER A 81 -2.00 7.79 5.75
N PRO A 82 -2.89 7.70 4.75
CA PRO A 82 -3.01 6.44 4.01
C PRO A 82 -1.70 5.94 3.42
N ALA A 83 -0.91 6.81 2.79
CA ALA A 83 0.33 6.37 2.17
C ALA A 83 1.29 5.78 3.19
N LYS A 84 1.38 6.40 4.35
CA LYS A 84 2.24 5.95 5.43
C LYS A 84 1.79 4.61 5.99
N LEU A 85 0.50 4.51 6.28
CA LEU A 85 -0.05 3.29 6.86
C LEU A 85 0.00 2.14 5.86
N VAL A 86 -0.28 2.41 4.60
CA VAL A 86 -0.20 1.39 3.56
C VAL A 86 1.23 0.86 3.47
N ALA A 87 2.23 1.74 3.46
CA ALA A 87 3.61 1.28 3.39
C ALA A 87 3.96 0.44 4.63
N ARG A 88 3.52 0.88 5.81
CA ARG A 88 3.81 0.17 7.05
C ARG A 88 3.23 -1.25 7.02
N TYR A 89 1.97 -1.39 6.66
CA TYR A 89 1.32 -2.70 6.69
C TYR A 89 1.71 -3.57 5.50
N ALA A 90 2.12 -2.95 4.40
CA ALA A 90 2.55 -3.69 3.22
C ALA A 90 4.01 -4.12 3.28
N GLY A 91 4.72 -3.79 4.35
CA GLY A 91 6.12 -4.15 4.48
C GLY A 91 7.03 -3.37 3.55
N LEU A 92 6.67 -2.13 3.24
CA LEU A 92 7.43 -1.27 2.35
C LEU A 92 8.14 -0.18 3.12
N PRO A 93 9.21 0.39 2.56
CA PRO A 93 9.85 1.54 3.19
C PRO A 93 8.89 2.73 3.22
N LYS A 94 9.16 3.65 4.14
CA LYS A 94 8.35 4.85 4.28
C LYS A 94 8.41 5.68 3.00
N PRO A 95 7.26 6.21 2.51
CA PRO A 95 7.28 7.05 1.32
C PRO A 95 8.07 8.32 1.54
N LYS A 96 8.72 8.80 0.49
CA LYS A 96 9.54 9.99 0.60
C LYS A 96 8.73 11.25 0.92
N ASN A 97 7.64 11.42 0.20
CA ASN A 97 6.78 12.58 0.39
C ASN A 97 5.58 12.19 1.23
N CYS A 98 5.85 11.91 2.48
CA CYS A 98 4.86 11.38 3.34
C CYS A 98 4.18 12.52 4.07
N ILE A 99 2.98 12.74 3.74
CA ILE A 99 2.17 13.77 4.39
C ILE A 99 1.00 13.13 5.04
#